data_f63d2880e9bb1f9610dcb3c094c30224
#
_entry.id   f63d2880e9bb1f9610dcb3c094c30224
#
_cell.length_a   1.000
_cell.length_b   1.000
_cell.length_c   1.000
_cell.angle_alpha   90.00
_cell.angle_beta   90.00
_cell.angle_gamma   90.00
#
_symmetry.space_group_name_H-M   'P 1'
#
loop_
_entity.id
_entity.type
_entity.pdbx_description
1 polymer ?
#
loop_
_entity_poly.entity_id
_entity_poly.type
_entity_poly.pdbx_seq_one_letter_code
_entity_poly.pdbx_strand_id
1 'polypeptide(L)'
;FAHMFPLGTDKQYIQDMIFDVQKDIILDLARKSSCIIVGRCSDFLLQNEPNVLNIFIYAPYKARLENCVNKLEMSEEDAKRTIMKVDKARSAYHKRYAGYSPADPLHKHLMIDSSLLGVEGTADLIAEIVRQKFH
;
A
#
# COMPACT_ATOMS: atom_id res chain seq x y z
N PHE A 1 19.42 -17.52 -23.04
CA PHE A 1 18.74 -16.35 -22.43
C PHE A 1 19.15 -16.20 -20.96
N ALA A 2 19.11 -17.29 -20.18
CA ALA A 2 19.50 -17.28 -18.77
C ALA A 2 20.96 -16.88 -18.52
N HIS A 3 21.83 -17.03 -19.51
CA HIS A 3 23.24 -16.64 -19.43
C HIS A 3 23.48 -15.14 -19.70
N MET A 4 22.51 -14.43 -20.24
CA MET A 4 22.64 -13.00 -20.54
C MET A 4 22.35 -12.11 -19.34
N PHE A 5 21.59 -12.59 -18.35
CA PHE A 5 21.18 -11.81 -17.20
C PHE A 5 21.42 -12.60 -15.90
N PRO A 6 22.12 -12.03 -14.92
CA PRO A 6 22.21 -12.63 -13.59
C PRO A 6 20.81 -12.80 -12.97
N LEU A 7 20.59 -13.84 -12.18
CA LEU A 7 19.31 -14.16 -11.59
C LEU A 7 18.62 -12.97 -10.89
N GLY A 8 19.38 -12.13 -10.20
CA GLY A 8 18.83 -10.92 -9.54
C GLY A 8 18.35 -9.87 -10.53
N THR A 9 19.00 -9.76 -11.68
CA THR A 9 18.64 -8.82 -12.75
C THR A 9 17.37 -9.27 -13.48
N ASP A 10 17.20 -10.58 -13.69
CA ASP A 10 15.98 -11.13 -14.29
C ASP A 10 14.75 -10.86 -13.43
N LYS A 11 14.84 -11.10 -12.12
CA LYS A 11 13.77 -10.82 -11.17
C LYS A 11 13.40 -9.33 -11.17
N GLN A 12 14.39 -8.46 -11.19
CA GLN A 12 14.19 -7.03 -11.21
C GLN A 12 13.52 -6.57 -12.51
N TYR A 13 13.95 -7.10 -13.63
CA TYR A 13 13.37 -6.82 -14.93
C TYR A 13 11.88 -7.21 -14.98
N ILE A 14 11.55 -8.41 -14.49
CA ILE A 14 10.16 -8.88 -14.43
C ILE A 14 9.34 -8.00 -13.51
N GLN A 15 9.86 -7.62 -12.35
CA GLN A 15 9.18 -6.74 -11.40
C GLN A 15 8.87 -5.37 -12.04
N ASP A 16 9.82 -4.81 -12.78
CA ASP A 16 9.65 -3.53 -13.47
C ASP A 16 8.59 -3.62 -14.58
N MET A 17 8.56 -4.73 -15.32
CA MET A 17 7.51 -4.98 -16.32
C MET A 17 6.12 -5.07 -15.68
N ILE A 18 6.01 -5.80 -14.57
CA ILE A 18 4.75 -5.92 -13.83
C ILE A 18 4.31 -4.55 -13.32
N PHE A 19 5.24 -3.75 -12.80
CA PHE A 19 4.95 -2.39 -12.36
C PHE A 19 4.37 -1.54 -13.49
N ASP A 20 4.97 -1.58 -14.69
CA ASP A 20 4.51 -0.81 -15.83
C ASP A 20 3.09 -1.21 -16.26
N VAL A 21 2.80 -2.51 -16.28
CA VAL A 21 1.45 -3.02 -16.60
C VAL A 21 0.43 -2.57 -15.54
N GLN A 22 0.77 -2.68 -14.27
CA GLN A 22 -0.09 -2.25 -13.17
C GLN A 22 -0.33 -0.74 -13.20
N LYS A 23 0.69 0.05 -13.52
CA LYS A 23 0.58 1.50 -13.69
C LYS A 23 -0.49 1.85 -14.71
N ASP A 24 -0.45 1.23 -15.88
CA ASP A 24 -1.42 1.50 -16.95
C ASP A 24 -2.85 1.12 -16.51
N ILE A 25 -3.01 0.00 -15.83
CA ILE A 25 -4.29 -0.45 -15.29
C ILE A 25 -4.83 0.54 -14.25
N ILE A 26 -3.98 0.98 -13.31
CA ILE A 26 -4.36 1.91 -12.25
C ILE A 26 -4.81 3.25 -12.82
N LEU A 27 -4.03 3.81 -13.75
CA LEU A 27 -4.38 5.06 -14.41
C LEU A 27 -5.70 4.96 -15.17
N ASP A 28 -5.90 3.88 -15.90
CA ASP A 28 -7.12 3.63 -16.66
C ASP A 28 -8.36 3.54 -15.75
N LEU A 29 -8.27 2.76 -14.68
CA LEU A 29 -9.35 2.61 -13.70
C LEU A 29 -9.70 3.93 -13.03
N ALA A 30 -8.70 4.68 -12.61
CA ALA A 30 -8.91 5.96 -11.92
C ALA A 30 -9.59 6.99 -12.81
N ARG A 31 -9.33 6.97 -14.11
CA ARG A 31 -9.93 7.88 -15.09
C ARG A 31 -11.34 7.50 -15.51
N LYS A 32 -11.67 6.21 -15.42
CA LYS A 32 -12.98 5.71 -15.88
C LYS A 32 -14.05 5.76 -14.80
N SER A 33 -13.72 5.58 -13.53
CA SER A 33 -14.72 5.46 -12.48
C SER A 33 -14.14 5.73 -11.10
N SER A 34 -15.03 5.94 -10.13
CA SER A 34 -14.64 5.97 -8.72
C SER A 34 -14.17 4.60 -8.30
N CYS A 35 -13.02 4.54 -7.63
CA CYS A 35 -12.42 3.28 -7.20
C CYS A 35 -11.57 3.45 -5.95
N ILE A 36 -11.33 2.33 -5.27
CA ILE A 36 -10.40 2.24 -4.14
C ILE A 36 -9.22 1.40 -4.61
N ILE A 37 -8.03 1.96 -4.52
CA ILE A 37 -6.80 1.28 -4.93
C ILE A 37 -5.94 1.06 -3.71
N VAL A 38 -5.51 -0.19 -3.49
CA VAL A 38 -4.72 -0.57 -2.32
C VAL A 38 -3.27 -0.80 -2.72
N GLY A 39 -2.37 0.04 -2.23
CA GLY A 39 -0.94 -0.10 -2.44
C GLY A 39 -0.47 0.17 -3.86
N ARG A 40 0.57 -0.52 -4.29
CA ARG A 40 1.16 -0.49 -5.64
C ARG A 40 1.65 0.88 -6.08
N CYS A 41 2.10 1.71 -5.14
CA CYS A 41 2.53 3.09 -5.42
C CYS A 41 1.44 3.96 -6.06
N SER A 42 0.18 3.66 -5.79
CA SER A 42 -0.94 4.39 -6.40
C SER A 42 -0.94 5.88 -6.03
N ASP A 43 -0.47 6.24 -4.84
CA ASP A 43 -0.29 7.65 -4.45
C ASP A 43 0.66 8.38 -5.39
N PHE A 44 1.79 7.76 -5.75
CA PHE A 44 2.73 8.31 -6.72
C PHE A 44 2.16 8.32 -8.15
N LEU A 45 1.55 7.21 -8.56
CA LEU A 45 1.00 7.08 -9.92
C LEU A 45 -0.12 8.08 -10.20
N LEU A 46 -0.92 8.41 -9.18
CA LEU A 46 -2.08 9.28 -9.30
C LEU A 46 -1.82 10.72 -8.82
N GLN A 47 -0.56 11.09 -8.57
CA GLN A 47 -0.22 12.40 -8.00
C GLN A 47 -0.69 13.60 -8.84
N ASN A 48 -0.83 13.41 -10.14
CA ASN A 48 -1.28 14.46 -11.06
C ASN A 48 -2.75 14.31 -11.49
N GLU A 49 -3.46 13.30 -10.97
CA GLU A 49 -4.87 13.10 -11.27
C GLU A 49 -5.74 13.90 -10.29
N PRO A 50 -6.87 14.46 -10.76
CA PRO A 50 -7.80 15.16 -9.88
C PRO A 50 -8.58 14.16 -9.02
N ASN A 51 -9.19 14.68 -7.95
CA ASN A 51 -10.13 13.91 -7.11
C ASN A 51 -9.52 12.65 -6.50
N VAL A 52 -8.30 12.75 -6.00
CA VAL A 52 -7.59 11.66 -5.33
C VAL A 52 -7.48 11.96 -3.85
N LEU A 53 -7.72 10.96 -3.01
CA LEU A 53 -7.50 11.00 -1.58
C LEU A 53 -6.51 9.91 -1.21
N ASN A 54 -5.30 10.32 -0.80
CA ASN A 54 -4.23 9.41 -0.39
C ASN A 54 -4.28 9.19 1.11
N ILE A 55 -4.49 7.93 1.49
CA ILE A 55 -4.65 7.53 2.89
C ILE A 55 -3.60 6.50 3.25
N PHE A 56 -2.93 6.69 4.38
CA PHE A 56 -2.05 5.70 4.96
C PHE A 56 -2.66 5.17 6.26
N ILE A 57 -2.97 3.88 6.26
CA ILE A 57 -3.52 3.19 7.41
C ILE A 57 -2.39 2.39 8.06
N TYR A 58 -2.18 2.63 9.34
CA TYR A 58 -1.15 1.95 10.11
C TYR A 58 -1.73 1.45 11.43
N ALA A 59 -0.95 0.68 12.17
CA ALA A 59 -1.27 0.29 13.54
C ALA A 59 0.03 0.03 14.31
N PRO A 60 0.03 0.18 15.65
CA PRO A 60 1.17 -0.20 16.46
C PRO A 60 1.53 -1.67 16.26
N TYR A 61 2.80 -1.99 16.38
CA TYR A 61 3.29 -3.37 16.21
C TYR A 61 2.50 -4.40 17.03
N LYS A 62 2.21 -4.08 18.30
CA LYS A 62 1.43 -4.95 19.18
C LYS A 62 0.06 -5.29 18.59
N ALA A 63 -0.67 -4.28 18.11
CA ALA A 63 -1.99 -4.49 17.52
C ALA A 63 -1.92 -5.34 16.24
N ARG A 64 -0.90 -5.12 15.42
CA ARG A 64 -0.66 -5.89 14.20
C ARG A 64 -0.33 -7.35 14.51
N LEU A 65 0.50 -7.59 15.52
CA LEU A 65 0.84 -8.93 15.97
C LEU A 65 -0.39 -9.66 16.50
N GLU A 66 -1.17 -9.02 17.36
CA GLU A 66 -2.43 -9.58 17.89
C GLU A 66 -3.41 -9.93 16.77
N ASN A 67 -3.51 -9.08 15.75
CA ASN A 67 -4.36 -9.36 14.60
C ASN A 67 -3.89 -10.58 13.81
N CYS A 68 -2.60 -10.72 13.59
CA CYS A 68 -2.03 -11.88 12.89
C CYS A 68 -2.26 -13.18 13.66
N VAL A 69 -2.10 -13.16 14.97
CA VAL A 69 -2.28 -14.33 15.81
C VAL A 69 -3.76 -14.68 15.99
N ASN A 70 -4.60 -13.70 16.33
CA ASN A 70 -5.98 -13.95 16.72
C ASN A 70 -6.97 -14.02 15.56
N LYS A 71 -6.77 -13.23 14.50
CA LYS A 71 -7.67 -13.22 13.35
C LYS A 71 -7.18 -14.04 12.17
N LEU A 72 -5.86 -14.03 11.91
CA LEU A 72 -5.27 -14.79 10.83
C LEU A 72 -4.76 -16.15 11.26
N GLU A 73 -4.91 -16.48 12.54
CA GLU A 73 -4.57 -17.80 13.10
C GLU A 73 -3.11 -18.20 12.87
N MET A 74 -2.22 -17.23 12.82
CA MET A 74 -0.79 -17.48 12.72
C MET A 74 -0.19 -17.83 14.07
N SER A 75 0.88 -18.64 14.09
CA SER A 75 1.73 -18.73 15.28
C SER A 75 2.40 -17.38 15.54
N GLU A 76 2.77 -17.11 16.80
CA GLU A 76 3.43 -15.86 17.16
C GLU A 76 4.74 -15.68 16.40
N GLU A 77 5.54 -16.74 16.25
CA GLU A 77 6.79 -16.69 15.49
C GLU A 77 6.58 -16.39 14.01
N ASP A 78 5.59 -17.03 13.39
CA ASP A 78 5.26 -16.78 11.98
C ASP A 78 4.72 -15.37 11.78
N ALA A 79 3.91 -14.87 12.71
CA ALA A 79 3.39 -13.52 12.68
C ALA A 79 4.52 -12.49 12.73
N LYS A 80 5.48 -12.65 13.63
CA LYS A 80 6.65 -11.75 13.74
C LYS A 80 7.46 -11.73 12.45
N ARG A 81 7.75 -12.90 11.89
CA ARG A 81 8.50 -12.99 10.62
C ARG A 81 7.75 -12.37 9.46
N THR A 82 6.46 -12.64 9.37
CA THR A 82 5.59 -12.13 8.30
C THR A 82 5.52 -10.61 8.33
N ILE A 83 5.30 -10.02 9.50
CA ILE A 83 5.23 -8.56 9.66
C ILE A 83 6.54 -7.91 9.19
N MET A 84 7.68 -8.42 9.66
CA MET A 84 9.00 -7.89 9.28
C MET A 84 9.24 -8.01 7.78
N LYS A 85 8.96 -9.17 7.21
CA LYS A 85 9.17 -9.46 5.78
C LYS A 85 8.29 -8.59 4.89
N VAL A 86 7.01 -8.47 5.23
CA VAL A 86 6.04 -7.68 4.46
C VAL A 86 6.36 -6.19 4.53
N ASP A 87 6.70 -5.67 5.71
CA ASP A 87 7.05 -4.27 5.88
C ASP A 87 8.30 -3.91 5.08
N LYS A 88 9.32 -4.78 5.13
CA LYS A 88 10.55 -4.59 4.37
C LYS A 88 10.28 -4.58 2.86
N ALA A 89 9.48 -5.53 2.39
CA ALA A 89 9.15 -5.65 0.97
C ALA A 89 8.34 -4.43 0.48
N ARG A 90 7.35 -3.98 1.23
CA ARG A 90 6.55 -2.79 0.90
C ARG A 90 7.41 -1.53 0.87
N SER A 91 8.27 -1.35 1.86
CA SER A 91 9.17 -0.21 1.92
C SER A 91 10.13 -0.18 0.73
N ALA A 92 10.74 -1.32 0.40
CA ALA A 92 11.65 -1.42 -0.73
C ALA A 92 10.95 -1.16 -2.07
N TYR A 93 9.78 -1.73 -2.26
CA TYR A 93 8.96 -1.53 -3.47
C TYR A 93 8.59 -0.06 -3.67
N HIS A 94 8.07 0.57 -2.63
CA HIS A 94 7.63 1.96 -2.70
C HIS A 94 8.79 2.92 -2.94
N LYS A 95 9.91 2.72 -2.25
CA LYS A 95 11.12 3.53 -2.45
C LYS A 95 11.69 3.39 -3.85
N ARG A 96 11.65 2.17 -4.40
CA ARG A 96 12.15 1.93 -5.75
C ARG A 96 11.36 2.69 -6.80
N TYR A 97 10.03 2.63 -6.76
CA TYR A 97 9.17 3.17 -7.81
C TYR A 97 8.69 4.59 -7.56
N ALA A 98 8.48 4.96 -6.33
CA ALA A 98 8.03 6.30 -5.96
C ALA A 98 9.15 7.23 -5.51
N GLY A 99 10.24 6.68 -4.98
CA GLY A 99 11.38 7.47 -4.50
C GLY A 99 11.25 7.96 -3.07
N TYR A 100 10.19 7.56 -2.35
CA TYR A 100 9.99 7.92 -0.94
C TYR A 100 9.35 6.76 -0.17
N SER A 101 9.32 6.88 1.16
CA SER A 101 8.72 5.87 2.04
C SER A 101 7.19 5.81 1.85
N PRO A 102 6.56 4.62 1.93
CA PRO A 102 5.09 4.52 1.90
C PRO A 102 4.40 5.28 3.04
N ALA A 103 5.11 5.58 4.12
CA ALA A 103 4.62 6.32 5.27
C ALA A 103 5.03 7.79 5.26
N ASP A 104 5.53 8.33 4.15
CA ASP A 104 5.93 9.72 4.06
C ASP A 104 4.70 10.65 4.12
N PRO A 105 4.55 11.46 5.18
CA PRO A 105 3.37 12.31 5.35
C PRO A 105 3.23 13.38 4.26
N LEU A 106 4.31 13.75 3.58
CA LEU A 106 4.27 14.75 2.52
C LEU A 106 3.46 14.27 1.30
N HIS A 107 3.25 12.96 1.16
CA HIS A 107 2.53 12.35 0.06
C HIS A 107 1.19 11.76 0.48
N LYS A 108 0.70 12.08 1.69
CA LYS A 108 -0.57 11.59 2.23
C LYS A 108 -1.47 12.75 2.65
N HIS A 109 -2.77 12.56 2.43
CA HIS A 109 -3.78 13.48 2.94
C HIS A 109 -4.22 13.12 4.35
N LEU A 110 -4.22 11.82 4.66
CA LEU A 110 -4.63 11.29 5.96
C LEU A 110 -3.73 10.13 6.36
N MET A 111 -3.30 10.14 7.61
CA MET A 111 -2.61 9.01 8.23
C MET A 111 -3.38 8.63 9.49
N ILE A 112 -3.84 7.38 9.58
CA ILE A 112 -4.70 6.95 10.68
C ILE A 112 -4.26 5.62 11.28
N ASP A 113 -4.22 5.57 12.60
CA ASP A 113 -4.03 4.35 13.38
C ASP A 113 -5.35 3.59 13.46
N SER A 114 -5.44 2.46 12.77
CA SER A 114 -6.65 1.64 12.72
C SER A 114 -6.99 0.94 14.03
N SER A 115 -6.06 0.89 14.98
CA SER A 115 -6.34 0.34 16.31
C SER A 115 -7.13 1.29 17.19
N LEU A 116 -7.22 2.57 16.84
CA LEU A 116 -7.96 3.58 17.61
C LEU A 116 -9.47 3.30 17.61
N LEU A 117 -10.04 3.06 16.44
CA LEU A 117 -11.47 2.84 16.25
C LEU A 117 -11.82 1.42 15.74
N GLY A 118 -10.81 0.57 15.54
CA GLY A 118 -10.98 -0.71 14.86
C GLY A 118 -11.17 -0.55 13.35
N VAL A 119 -11.31 -1.67 12.67
CA VAL A 119 -11.43 -1.68 11.20
C VAL A 119 -12.70 -0.96 10.74
N GLU A 120 -13.84 -1.29 11.33
CA GLU A 120 -15.13 -0.68 10.94
C GLU A 120 -15.18 0.81 11.24
N GLY A 121 -14.78 1.22 12.43
CA GLY A 121 -14.76 2.64 12.82
C GLY A 121 -13.79 3.45 11.95
N THR A 122 -12.66 2.88 11.59
CA THR A 122 -11.72 3.51 10.66
C THR A 122 -12.34 3.69 9.28
N ALA A 123 -13.01 2.66 8.78
CA ALA A 123 -13.70 2.72 7.48
C ALA A 123 -14.80 3.77 7.47
N ASP A 124 -15.59 3.86 8.53
CA ASP A 124 -16.66 4.87 8.67
C ASP A 124 -16.09 6.29 8.67
N LEU A 125 -15.00 6.52 9.38
CA LEU A 125 -14.32 7.82 9.39
C LEU A 125 -13.81 8.20 8.00
N ILE A 126 -13.18 7.28 7.30
CA ILE A 126 -12.69 7.51 5.94
C ILE A 126 -13.85 7.81 5.00
N ALA A 127 -14.93 7.07 5.10
CA ALA A 127 -16.14 7.31 4.30
C ALA A 127 -16.71 8.72 4.52
N GLU A 128 -16.71 9.20 5.77
CA GLU A 128 -17.15 10.56 6.06
C GLU A 128 -16.24 11.62 5.43
N ILE A 129 -14.94 11.42 5.50
CA ILE A 129 -13.96 12.33 4.85
C ILE A 129 -14.20 12.36 3.33
N VAL A 130 -14.44 11.21 2.72
CA VAL A 130 -14.74 11.12 1.29
C VAL A 130 -16.01 11.88 0.94
N ARG A 131 -17.07 11.73 1.75
CA ARG A 131 -18.32 12.46 1.54
C ARG A 131 -18.12 13.97 1.59
N GLN A 132 -17.35 14.45 2.57
CA GLN A 132 -17.06 15.89 2.69
C GLN A 132 -16.17 16.43 1.58
N LYS A 133 -15.16 15.65 1.16
CA LYS A 133 -14.21 16.11 0.16
C LYS A 133 -14.80 16.15 -1.25
N PHE A 134 -15.64 15.19 -1.62
CA PHE A 134 -16.09 14.99 -2.99
C PHE A 134 -17.55 15.42 -3.22
N HIS A 135 -18.08 16.22 -2.32
CA HIS A 135 -19.44 16.79 -2.46
C HIS A 135 -19.47 18.29 -2.62
#